data_662ab19a01de68df0d175d0aa1c83704
#
_entry.id   662ab19a01de68df0d175d0aa1c83704
#
_cell.length_a   1.000
_cell.length_b   1.000
_cell.length_c   1.000
_cell.angle_alpha   90.00
_cell.angle_beta   90.00
_cell.angle_gamma   90.00
#
_symmetry.space_group_name_H-M   'P 1'
#
loop_
_entity.id
_entity.type
_entity.pdbx_description
1 polymer ?
#
loop_
_entity_poly.entity_id
_entity_poly.type
_entity_poly.pdbx_seq_one_letter_code
_entity_poly.pdbx_strand_id
1 'polypeptide(L)'
;MELKKTVCYEDFGAVGDGKTDDFDALVKAHAYANEHKLDVVIPTSKTYYIGKTEKDNPKDPIMIKTSVDFGNATIIIDDSEIECDMPKGCLFRIDRDTEPVYYTEENDTPNGAIARINAEGGFKSDIKTLDLGLGYSAMLMVMNENHKNYIRYGVNAGSGSEQKELVNIDESGVIDPDTAFLHDYGAVTKIYAIKEDDPITIKGGKFVHIANRTPEKYSYYNRGFYVTRARVTVTGMTYEIEGEGEHGNPYSGFLTFHECSNILVENCTLQAHKTYFFTNKSGAEVGMGTYALSMGSSNNLTFKNCVQSNFFEDDGVTPKSSVWGIMGSNLCKNITYQDSLLSRFDAHLGCRNAKIVNSHVQHFRIIGGGVINVENSHVYGGLLIGLREDYGSTWRGDIVIKNVTLHNGERKATLLYARWANHDFGYQTYMPENITVDNLSITGGDTVTLISPPFVEQTKNILKDEIDGVPNKNRMVAPKKIIIKNNKAKLKYILPESDFFKDTEIIFED
;
A
#
# COMPACT_ATOMS: atom_id res chain seq x y z
N MET A 1 -11.35 -41.21 -3.32
CA MET A 1 -10.86 -39.84 -3.56
C MET A 1 -11.21 -39.55 -5.00
N GLU A 2 -12.31 -38.83 -5.26
CA GLU A 2 -12.67 -38.44 -6.62
C GLU A 2 -11.58 -37.50 -7.14
N LEU A 3 -11.06 -37.79 -8.33
CA LEU A 3 -10.12 -36.90 -9.01
C LEU A 3 -10.85 -35.60 -9.29
N LYS A 4 -10.43 -34.52 -8.59
CA LYS A 4 -10.94 -33.16 -8.85
C LYS A 4 -10.64 -32.85 -10.31
N LYS A 5 -11.67 -32.64 -11.13
CA LYS A 5 -11.49 -32.21 -12.51
C LYS A 5 -10.94 -30.81 -12.50
N THR A 6 -9.87 -30.56 -13.22
CA THR A 6 -9.27 -29.24 -13.42
C THR A 6 -9.51 -28.77 -14.84
N VAL A 7 -9.36 -27.49 -15.07
CA VAL A 7 -9.47 -26.83 -16.39
C VAL A 7 -8.08 -26.45 -16.87
N CYS A 8 -7.78 -26.65 -18.15
CA CYS A 8 -6.57 -26.09 -18.78
C CYS A 8 -6.94 -25.18 -19.96
N TYR A 9 -6.04 -24.32 -20.38
CA TYR A 9 -6.32 -23.32 -21.41
C TYR A 9 -6.49 -23.93 -22.81
N GLU A 10 -5.78 -25.01 -23.09
CA GLU A 10 -5.85 -25.74 -24.35
C GLU A 10 -7.24 -26.31 -24.62
N ASP A 11 -7.97 -26.70 -23.57
CA ASP A 11 -9.35 -27.21 -23.72
C ASP A 11 -10.29 -26.16 -24.28
N PHE A 12 -9.89 -24.88 -24.26
CA PHE A 12 -10.64 -23.72 -24.71
C PHE A 12 -10.02 -23.04 -25.94
N GLY A 13 -9.02 -23.68 -26.55
CA GLY A 13 -8.43 -23.26 -27.81
C GLY A 13 -7.18 -22.40 -27.69
N ALA A 14 -6.56 -22.29 -26.51
CA ALA A 14 -5.27 -21.63 -26.39
C ALA A 14 -4.18 -22.42 -27.12
N VAL A 15 -3.34 -21.72 -27.88
CA VAL A 15 -2.24 -22.29 -28.65
C VAL A 15 -0.97 -22.42 -27.79
N GLY A 16 -0.64 -21.36 -27.05
CA GLY A 16 0.50 -21.34 -26.15
C GLY A 16 1.84 -21.36 -26.88
N ASP A 17 1.94 -20.73 -28.06
CA ASP A 17 3.14 -20.67 -28.90
C ASP A 17 3.95 -19.36 -28.73
N GLY A 18 3.46 -18.46 -27.84
CA GLY A 18 4.08 -17.16 -27.57
C GLY A 18 3.86 -16.11 -28.66
N LYS A 19 2.95 -16.34 -29.60
CA LYS A 19 2.68 -15.46 -30.75
C LYS A 19 1.20 -15.31 -31.04
N THR A 20 0.44 -16.40 -31.00
CA THR A 20 -1.01 -16.39 -31.17
C THR A 20 -1.65 -15.77 -29.94
N ASP A 21 -2.58 -14.81 -30.16
CA ASP A 21 -3.29 -14.18 -29.04
C ASP A 21 -4.23 -15.20 -28.39
N ASP A 22 -3.93 -15.56 -27.15
CA ASP A 22 -4.65 -16.57 -26.38
C ASP A 22 -5.71 -15.98 -25.43
N PHE A 23 -5.88 -14.64 -25.40
CA PHE A 23 -6.75 -13.95 -24.41
C PHE A 23 -8.16 -14.53 -24.36
N ASP A 24 -8.83 -14.70 -25.50
CA ASP A 24 -10.19 -15.20 -25.55
C ASP A 24 -10.33 -16.64 -25.05
N ALA A 25 -9.30 -17.47 -25.24
CA ALA A 25 -9.26 -18.81 -24.71
C ALA A 25 -9.12 -18.81 -23.18
N LEU A 26 -8.26 -17.94 -22.64
CA LEU A 26 -8.10 -17.74 -21.21
C LEU A 26 -9.42 -17.25 -20.55
N VAL A 27 -10.10 -16.26 -21.17
CA VAL A 27 -11.41 -15.80 -20.70
C VAL A 27 -12.43 -16.94 -20.60
N LYS A 28 -12.54 -17.77 -21.67
CA LYS A 28 -13.48 -18.90 -21.70
C LYS A 28 -13.14 -19.97 -20.66
N ALA A 29 -11.85 -20.29 -20.50
CA ALA A 29 -11.39 -21.29 -19.53
C ALA A 29 -11.76 -20.90 -18.10
N HIS A 30 -11.47 -19.64 -17.72
CA HIS A 30 -11.81 -19.13 -16.39
C HIS A 30 -13.32 -18.98 -16.19
N ALA A 31 -14.08 -18.56 -17.20
CA ALA A 31 -15.55 -18.51 -17.11
C ALA A 31 -16.12 -19.90 -16.79
N TYR A 32 -15.66 -20.93 -17.50
CA TYR A 32 -16.08 -22.31 -17.26
C TYR A 32 -15.64 -22.82 -15.87
N ALA A 33 -14.39 -22.53 -15.46
CA ALA A 33 -13.88 -22.90 -14.15
C ALA A 33 -14.70 -22.27 -13.02
N ASN A 34 -15.03 -21.00 -13.13
CA ASN A 34 -15.85 -20.28 -12.15
C ASN A 34 -17.27 -20.85 -12.03
N GLU A 35 -17.92 -21.14 -13.17
CA GLU A 35 -19.27 -21.73 -13.21
C GLU A 35 -19.32 -23.10 -12.54
N HIS A 36 -18.29 -23.93 -12.78
CA HIS A 36 -18.25 -25.31 -12.30
C HIS A 36 -17.45 -25.51 -11.00
N LYS A 37 -16.96 -24.42 -10.40
CA LYS A 37 -16.13 -24.43 -9.17
C LYS A 37 -14.88 -25.32 -9.31
N LEU A 38 -14.20 -25.26 -10.45
CA LEU A 38 -13.01 -26.02 -10.77
C LEU A 38 -11.76 -25.14 -10.69
N ASP A 39 -10.64 -25.72 -10.28
CA ASP A 39 -9.35 -25.02 -10.33
C ASP A 39 -8.81 -25.04 -11.77
N VAL A 40 -8.11 -23.97 -12.16
CA VAL A 40 -7.38 -23.89 -13.42
C VAL A 40 -5.95 -24.36 -13.17
N VAL A 41 -5.48 -25.34 -13.93
CA VAL A 41 -4.12 -25.89 -13.80
C VAL A 41 -3.47 -25.98 -15.18
N ILE A 42 -2.30 -25.38 -15.31
CA ILE A 42 -1.52 -25.37 -16.53
C ILE A 42 -0.44 -26.46 -16.45
N PRO A 43 -0.61 -27.62 -17.08
CA PRO A 43 0.26 -28.79 -16.89
C PRO A 43 1.58 -28.69 -17.63
N THR A 44 1.75 -27.73 -18.53
CA THR A 44 2.89 -27.63 -19.44
C THR A 44 3.59 -26.27 -19.38
N SER A 45 4.89 -26.24 -19.73
CA SER A 45 5.66 -25.00 -19.86
C SER A 45 5.40 -24.34 -21.21
N LYS A 46 4.18 -23.84 -21.42
CA LYS A 46 3.80 -23.11 -22.62
C LYS A 46 3.97 -21.61 -22.46
N THR A 47 3.96 -20.91 -23.59
CA THR A 47 4.02 -19.45 -23.60
C THR A 47 2.74 -18.91 -24.21
N TYR A 48 1.88 -18.31 -23.38
CA TYR A 48 0.65 -17.66 -23.81
C TYR A 48 0.92 -16.18 -24.10
N TYR A 49 0.31 -15.67 -25.15
CA TYR A 49 0.50 -14.28 -25.58
C TYR A 49 -0.81 -13.51 -25.50
N ILE A 50 -0.74 -12.35 -24.89
CA ILE A 50 -1.85 -11.38 -24.79
C ILE A 50 -1.36 -10.07 -25.39
N GLY A 51 -1.83 -9.75 -26.58
CA GLY A 51 -1.47 -8.52 -27.29
C GLY A 51 -2.68 -7.95 -28.02
N LYS A 52 -2.53 -6.80 -28.64
CA LYS A 52 -3.47 -6.00 -29.38
C LYS A 52 -4.31 -5.05 -28.56
N THR A 53 -4.70 -3.98 -29.22
CA THR A 53 -5.38 -2.83 -28.64
C THR A 53 -6.79 -3.13 -28.12
N GLU A 54 -7.51 -4.07 -28.72
CA GLU A 54 -8.84 -4.47 -28.24
C GLU A 54 -8.82 -5.12 -26.85
N LYS A 55 -7.65 -5.54 -26.36
CA LYS A 55 -7.43 -6.09 -25.01
C LYS A 55 -7.03 -5.03 -23.99
N ASP A 56 -6.77 -3.80 -24.40
CA ASP A 56 -6.27 -2.73 -23.56
C ASP A 56 -7.27 -2.31 -22.47
N ASN A 57 -8.56 -2.43 -22.76
CA ASN A 57 -9.64 -2.31 -21.79
C ASN A 57 -10.71 -3.35 -22.10
N PRO A 58 -10.49 -4.61 -21.77
CA PRO A 58 -11.47 -5.64 -22.01
C PRO A 58 -12.75 -5.34 -21.24
N LYS A 59 -13.90 -5.42 -21.90
CA LYS A 59 -15.20 -5.35 -21.23
C LYS A 59 -15.35 -6.48 -20.23
N ASP A 60 -14.80 -7.64 -20.59
CA ASP A 60 -14.80 -8.87 -19.81
C ASP A 60 -13.34 -9.30 -19.59
N PRO A 61 -12.67 -8.84 -18.52
CA PRO A 61 -11.34 -9.31 -18.16
C PRO A 61 -11.36 -10.81 -17.83
N ILE A 62 -10.22 -11.44 -17.79
CA ILE A 62 -10.08 -12.82 -17.30
C ILE A 62 -10.52 -12.85 -15.83
N MET A 63 -11.76 -13.27 -15.58
CA MET A 63 -12.38 -13.30 -14.25
C MET A 63 -11.98 -14.55 -13.50
N ILE A 64 -11.32 -14.41 -12.35
CA ILE A 64 -10.81 -15.50 -11.53
C ILE A 64 -11.59 -15.55 -10.21
N LYS A 65 -12.30 -16.66 -9.96
CA LYS A 65 -13.01 -16.93 -8.69
C LYS A 65 -12.61 -18.28 -8.07
N THR A 66 -11.71 -19.03 -8.72
CA THR A 66 -11.17 -20.32 -8.24
C THR A 66 -9.67 -20.28 -8.21
N SER A 67 -9.03 -21.28 -7.59
CA SER A 67 -7.56 -21.34 -7.55
C SER A 67 -6.97 -21.57 -8.94
N VAL A 68 -5.77 -21.00 -9.15
CA VAL A 68 -5.03 -21.11 -10.42
C VAL A 68 -3.61 -21.56 -10.14
N ASP A 69 -3.16 -22.62 -10.83
CA ASP A 69 -1.75 -23.02 -10.87
C ASP A 69 -1.21 -22.83 -12.30
N PHE A 70 -0.48 -21.73 -12.50
CA PHE A 70 0.19 -21.46 -13.78
C PHE A 70 1.42 -22.36 -14.01
N GLY A 71 1.86 -23.10 -12.98
CA GLY A 71 3.03 -23.94 -13.09
C GLY A 71 4.27 -23.17 -13.56
N ASN A 72 4.89 -23.65 -14.64
CA ASN A 72 6.03 -23.03 -15.30
C ASN A 72 5.65 -22.31 -16.61
N ALA A 73 4.39 -21.98 -16.82
CA ALA A 73 3.96 -21.27 -18.01
C ALA A 73 4.52 -19.83 -18.03
N THR A 74 4.76 -19.32 -19.24
CA THR A 74 5.06 -17.91 -19.47
C THR A 74 3.83 -17.22 -20.03
N ILE A 75 3.48 -16.06 -19.51
CA ILE A 75 2.41 -15.19 -20.02
C ILE A 75 3.06 -13.89 -20.47
N ILE A 76 3.02 -13.62 -21.78
CA ILE A 76 3.50 -12.37 -22.36
C ILE A 76 2.32 -11.41 -22.42
N ILE A 77 2.48 -10.22 -21.80
CA ILE A 77 1.54 -9.10 -21.88
C ILE A 77 2.22 -8.04 -22.73
N ASP A 78 1.73 -7.83 -23.95
CA ASP A 78 2.34 -6.92 -24.89
C ASP A 78 1.55 -5.61 -25.00
N ASP A 79 2.07 -4.56 -24.37
CA ASP A 79 1.53 -3.20 -24.41
C ASP A 79 2.26 -2.30 -25.41
N SER A 80 3.16 -2.84 -26.26
CA SER A 80 3.96 -2.03 -27.19
C SER A 80 3.15 -1.21 -28.18
N GLU A 81 1.94 -1.68 -28.51
CA GLU A 81 1.01 -1.03 -29.45
C GLU A 81 -0.20 -0.38 -28.75
N ILE A 82 -0.19 -0.29 -27.40
CA ILE A 82 -1.29 0.35 -26.66
C ILE A 82 -1.38 1.85 -26.98
N GLU A 83 -2.57 2.37 -27.22
CA GLU A 83 -2.78 3.79 -27.48
C GLU A 83 -3.02 4.57 -26.18
N CYS A 84 -2.42 5.76 -26.06
CA CYS A 84 -2.42 6.52 -24.80
C CYS A 84 -3.82 7.04 -24.37
N ASP A 85 -4.76 7.15 -25.28
CA ASP A 85 -6.12 7.63 -24.98
C ASP A 85 -7.12 6.48 -24.70
N MET A 86 -6.68 5.23 -24.78
CA MET A 86 -7.53 4.07 -24.53
C MET A 86 -7.82 3.88 -23.04
N PRO A 87 -9.01 3.42 -22.67
CA PRO A 87 -9.32 3.01 -21.32
C PRO A 87 -8.40 1.87 -20.85
N LYS A 88 -8.07 1.86 -19.57
CA LYS A 88 -6.99 1.06 -19.01
C LYS A 88 -7.55 0.03 -18.04
N GLY A 89 -8.01 -1.10 -18.57
CA GLY A 89 -8.51 -2.21 -17.78
C GLY A 89 -7.43 -3.18 -17.32
N CYS A 90 -7.68 -3.86 -16.21
CA CYS A 90 -6.88 -5.00 -15.81
C CYS A 90 -7.13 -6.19 -16.75
N LEU A 91 -6.12 -7.03 -16.94
CA LEU A 91 -6.27 -8.27 -17.74
C LEU A 91 -6.86 -9.40 -16.92
N PHE A 92 -6.44 -9.52 -15.65
CA PHE A 92 -6.91 -10.55 -14.73
C PHE A 92 -7.63 -9.88 -13.55
N ARG A 93 -8.84 -10.32 -13.25
CA ARG A 93 -9.59 -9.86 -12.11
C ARG A 93 -9.91 -11.01 -11.16
N ILE A 94 -9.30 -10.97 -9.98
CA ILE A 94 -9.58 -11.91 -8.90
C ILE A 94 -10.74 -11.33 -8.10
N ASP A 95 -11.94 -11.82 -8.35
CA ASP A 95 -13.16 -11.22 -7.85
C ASP A 95 -13.84 -12.06 -6.76
N ARG A 96 -14.64 -11.40 -5.98
CA ARG A 96 -15.42 -12.00 -4.88
C ARG A 96 -16.59 -12.83 -5.41
N ASP A 97 -17.05 -13.76 -4.57
CA ASP A 97 -18.21 -14.59 -4.91
C ASP A 97 -19.53 -13.89 -4.62
N THR A 98 -19.54 -12.99 -3.64
CA THR A 98 -20.72 -12.26 -3.20
C THR A 98 -20.55 -10.76 -3.40
N GLU A 99 -21.63 -10.10 -3.86
CA GLU A 99 -21.64 -8.63 -3.94
C GLU A 99 -21.67 -8.02 -2.55
N PRO A 100 -20.98 -6.90 -2.36
CA PRO A 100 -21.01 -6.17 -1.09
C PRO A 100 -22.39 -5.60 -0.79
N VAL A 101 -22.69 -5.45 0.49
CA VAL A 101 -23.95 -4.87 0.94
C VAL A 101 -23.73 -3.44 1.42
N TYR A 102 -24.59 -2.54 0.99
CA TYR A 102 -24.58 -1.14 1.37
C TYR A 102 -25.69 -0.85 2.39
N TYR A 103 -25.30 -0.20 3.48
CA TYR A 103 -26.24 0.26 4.52
C TYR A 103 -26.15 1.78 4.63
N THR A 104 -27.30 2.41 4.83
CA THR A 104 -27.47 3.86 5.05
C THR A 104 -28.52 4.05 6.14
N GLU A 105 -28.83 5.29 6.55
CA GLU A 105 -29.95 5.51 7.51
C GLU A 105 -31.31 5.03 6.99
N GLU A 106 -31.53 5.08 5.67
CA GLU A 106 -32.79 4.65 5.04
C GLU A 106 -32.87 3.11 4.89
N ASN A 107 -31.73 2.48 4.72
CA ASN A 107 -31.57 1.03 4.59
C ASN A 107 -30.52 0.56 5.61
N ASP A 108 -30.88 0.62 6.88
CA ASP A 108 -29.96 0.35 7.98
C ASP A 108 -29.61 -1.14 8.10
N THR A 109 -28.58 -1.41 8.88
CA THR A 109 -28.11 -2.76 9.19
C THR A 109 -29.20 -3.58 9.88
N PRO A 110 -29.13 -4.93 9.87
CA PRO A 110 -30.15 -5.79 10.45
C PRO A 110 -30.59 -5.43 11.88
N ASN A 111 -29.70 -4.81 12.66
CA ASN A 111 -29.99 -4.38 14.04
C ASN A 111 -30.05 -2.85 14.24
N GLY A 112 -30.16 -2.05 13.15
CA GLY A 112 -30.30 -0.60 13.22
C GLY A 112 -29.07 0.13 13.76
N ALA A 113 -27.87 -0.34 13.42
CA ALA A 113 -26.61 0.19 13.97
C ALA A 113 -26.33 1.64 13.57
N ILE A 114 -26.63 2.05 12.33
CA ILE A 114 -26.36 3.43 11.87
C ILE A 114 -27.21 4.43 12.64
N ALA A 115 -28.51 4.17 12.76
CA ALA A 115 -29.41 5.04 13.53
C ALA A 115 -29.01 5.13 15.01
N ARG A 116 -28.63 4.00 15.62
CA ARG A 116 -28.17 3.95 17.02
C ARG A 116 -26.89 4.76 17.22
N ILE A 117 -25.87 4.55 16.37
CA ILE A 117 -24.59 5.28 16.43
C ILE A 117 -24.85 6.79 16.30
N ASN A 118 -25.68 7.21 15.35
CA ASN A 118 -25.96 8.62 15.10
C ASN A 118 -26.76 9.26 16.26
N ALA A 119 -27.68 8.53 16.89
CA ALA A 119 -28.40 8.99 18.08
C ALA A 119 -27.47 9.21 19.30
N GLU A 120 -26.37 8.47 19.37
CA GLU A 120 -25.32 8.61 20.40
C GLU A 120 -24.28 9.69 20.06
N GLY A 121 -24.36 10.32 18.88
CA GLY A 121 -23.41 11.33 18.42
C GLY A 121 -22.10 10.75 17.86
N GLY A 122 -22.15 9.54 17.34
CA GLY A 122 -21.01 8.83 16.74
C GLY A 122 -20.29 7.87 17.71
N PHE A 123 -19.01 7.63 17.44
CA PHE A 123 -18.16 6.78 18.29
C PHE A 123 -16.71 7.26 18.32
N LYS A 124 -15.96 6.81 19.32
CA LYS A 124 -14.51 7.07 19.45
C LYS A 124 -13.70 5.99 18.74
N SER A 125 -12.50 6.36 18.27
CA SER A 125 -11.60 5.47 17.53
C SER A 125 -11.13 4.23 18.29
N ASP A 126 -11.28 4.20 19.61
CA ASP A 126 -10.94 3.07 20.49
C ASP A 126 -12.07 2.06 20.68
N ILE A 127 -13.21 2.21 19.99
CA ILE A 127 -14.31 1.24 19.98
C ILE A 127 -13.80 -0.15 19.62
N LYS A 128 -14.27 -1.18 20.34
CA LYS A 128 -13.82 -2.56 20.17
C LYS A 128 -14.82 -3.44 19.42
N THR A 129 -16.06 -3.00 19.37
CA THR A 129 -17.15 -3.78 18.78
C THR A 129 -18.01 -2.86 17.93
N LEU A 130 -18.30 -3.29 16.71
CA LEU A 130 -19.25 -2.67 15.81
C LEU A 130 -20.23 -3.75 15.35
N ASP A 131 -21.20 -4.05 16.23
CA ASP A 131 -22.22 -5.04 15.93
C ASP A 131 -23.26 -4.48 14.95
N LEU A 132 -23.27 -5.04 13.75
CA LEU A 132 -24.19 -4.70 12.67
C LEU A 132 -25.29 -5.75 12.47
N GLY A 133 -25.28 -6.84 13.25
CA GLY A 133 -26.20 -7.96 13.10
C GLY A 133 -25.98 -8.81 11.85
N LEU A 134 -24.76 -8.79 11.27
CA LEU A 134 -24.49 -9.50 10.01
C LEU A 134 -24.45 -11.02 10.16
N GLY A 135 -23.94 -11.53 11.29
CA GLY A 135 -23.79 -12.97 11.53
C GLY A 135 -22.71 -13.65 10.66
N TYR A 136 -21.78 -12.86 10.11
CA TYR A 136 -20.61 -13.35 9.37
C TYR A 136 -19.44 -12.36 9.49
N SER A 137 -18.21 -12.84 9.34
CA SER A 137 -17.02 -12.01 9.32
C SER A 137 -16.95 -11.15 8.05
N ALA A 138 -16.62 -9.87 8.22
CA ALA A 138 -16.59 -8.92 7.11
C ALA A 138 -15.47 -7.89 7.22
N MET A 139 -15.03 -7.38 6.07
CA MET A 139 -14.35 -6.10 5.99
C MET A 139 -15.42 -5.02 5.80
N LEU A 140 -15.39 -4.02 6.67
CA LEU A 140 -16.31 -2.89 6.63
C LEU A 140 -15.59 -1.64 6.18
N MET A 141 -16.16 -0.91 5.23
CA MET A 141 -15.83 0.49 5.00
C MET A 141 -16.89 1.35 5.68
N VAL A 142 -16.51 2.04 6.74
CA VAL A 142 -17.37 2.95 7.50
C VAL A 142 -17.11 4.36 7.02
N MET A 143 -18.18 5.11 6.69
CA MET A 143 -18.09 6.42 6.05
C MET A 143 -18.89 7.48 6.78
N ASN A 144 -18.34 8.70 6.83
CA ASN A 144 -19.04 9.94 7.12
C ASN A 144 -18.82 10.90 5.94
N GLU A 145 -19.77 10.96 5.02
CA GLU A 145 -19.68 11.76 3.80
C GLU A 145 -19.76 13.28 4.09
N ASN A 146 -20.20 13.67 5.29
CA ASN A 146 -20.32 15.06 5.73
C ASN A 146 -19.01 15.62 6.33
N HIS A 147 -17.97 14.79 6.49
CA HIS A 147 -16.68 15.19 7.01
C HIS A 147 -15.57 14.84 6.03
N LYS A 148 -14.55 15.72 5.90
CA LYS A 148 -13.39 15.46 5.03
C LYS A 148 -12.13 15.29 5.85
N ASN A 149 -11.39 14.23 5.57
CA ASN A 149 -10.05 13.96 6.04
C ASN A 149 -9.03 14.07 4.90
N TYR A 150 -7.76 14.08 5.26
CA TYR A 150 -6.64 14.08 4.31
C TYR A 150 -6.71 15.24 3.30
N ILE A 151 -7.07 16.44 3.79
CA ILE A 151 -7.07 17.67 2.99
C ILE A 151 -5.62 18.02 2.66
N ARG A 152 -5.23 17.86 1.40
CA ARG A 152 -3.83 17.92 1.00
C ARG A 152 -3.26 19.32 1.05
N TYR A 153 -2.01 19.45 1.48
CA TYR A 153 -1.20 20.66 1.42
C TYR A 153 -0.20 20.61 0.26
N GLY A 154 0.12 21.73 -0.35
CA GLY A 154 1.09 21.81 -1.44
C GLY A 154 0.50 21.46 -2.81
N VAL A 155 1.13 20.55 -3.54
CA VAL A 155 0.66 20.13 -4.89
C VAL A 155 -0.72 19.48 -4.78
N ASN A 156 -1.67 19.92 -5.60
CA ASN A 156 -3.09 19.55 -5.55
C ASN A 156 -3.76 19.90 -4.20
N ALA A 157 -3.38 21.04 -3.61
CA ALA A 157 -3.91 21.51 -2.34
C ALA A 157 -5.44 21.58 -2.30
N GLY A 158 -6.01 21.37 -1.12
CA GLY A 158 -7.45 21.46 -0.86
C GLY A 158 -8.25 20.22 -1.29
N SER A 159 -7.67 19.25 -2.01
CA SER A 159 -8.33 17.98 -2.27
C SER A 159 -8.33 17.13 -0.99
N GLY A 160 -9.49 16.97 -0.36
CA GLY A 160 -9.71 16.04 0.76
C GLY A 160 -10.57 14.87 0.33
N SER A 161 -10.49 13.78 1.07
CA SER A 161 -11.37 12.63 0.93
C SER A 161 -12.47 12.69 1.98
N GLU A 162 -13.67 12.20 1.65
CA GLU A 162 -14.68 11.91 2.66
C GLU A 162 -14.08 11.02 3.75
N GLN A 163 -14.47 11.25 5.00
CA GLN A 163 -14.00 10.41 6.09
C GLN A 163 -14.45 8.98 5.87
N LYS A 164 -13.50 8.09 5.69
CA LYS A 164 -13.75 6.66 5.53
C LYS A 164 -12.59 5.84 6.08
N GLU A 165 -12.93 4.76 6.72
CA GLU A 165 -11.96 3.79 7.22
C GLU A 165 -12.44 2.37 7.04
N LEU A 166 -11.47 1.47 6.89
CA LEU A 166 -11.72 0.04 6.80
C LEU A 166 -11.37 -0.62 8.12
N VAL A 167 -12.26 -1.51 8.55
CA VAL A 167 -12.02 -2.37 9.70
C VAL A 167 -12.47 -3.78 9.36
N ASN A 168 -11.80 -4.78 9.91
CA ASN A 168 -12.27 -6.16 9.86
C ASN A 168 -13.04 -6.46 11.15
N ILE A 169 -14.17 -7.14 11.00
CA ILE A 169 -14.96 -7.65 12.13
C ILE A 169 -15.16 -9.15 12.02
N ASP A 170 -15.28 -9.80 13.15
CA ASP A 170 -15.76 -11.17 13.21
C ASP A 170 -17.30 -11.25 13.14
N GLU A 171 -17.86 -12.44 13.18
CA GLU A 171 -19.30 -12.69 13.11
C GLU A 171 -20.12 -12.06 14.25
N SER A 172 -19.47 -11.72 15.37
CA SER A 172 -20.08 -11.05 16.53
C SER A 172 -19.88 -9.51 16.51
N GLY A 173 -19.20 -8.98 15.49
CA GLY A 173 -18.91 -7.55 15.35
C GLY A 173 -17.69 -7.07 16.13
N VAL A 174 -16.86 -7.97 16.69
CA VAL A 174 -15.60 -7.59 17.34
C VAL A 174 -14.61 -7.14 16.28
N ILE A 175 -14.05 -5.94 16.47
CA ILE A 175 -13.08 -5.33 15.54
C ILE A 175 -11.71 -5.96 15.75
N ASP A 176 -11.08 -6.38 14.65
CA ASP A 176 -9.68 -6.79 14.62
C ASP A 176 -8.80 -5.60 15.06
N PRO A 177 -8.03 -5.71 16.17
CA PRO A 177 -7.24 -4.63 16.71
C PRO A 177 -6.18 -4.09 15.74
N ASP A 178 -5.71 -4.91 14.81
CA ASP A 178 -4.74 -4.50 13.79
C ASP A 178 -5.36 -3.61 12.71
N THR A 179 -6.68 -3.65 12.57
CA THR A 179 -7.45 -2.83 11.63
C THR A 179 -8.33 -1.77 12.30
N ALA A 180 -8.23 -1.57 13.62
CA ALA A 180 -9.03 -0.60 14.38
C ALA A 180 -9.02 0.82 13.79
N PHE A 181 -9.99 1.65 14.17
CA PHE A 181 -10.12 3.02 13.66
C PHE A 181 -8.96 3.93 14.06
N LEU A 182 -8.63 4.88 13.18
CA LEU A 182 -7.66 5.95 13.41
C LEU A 182 -8.33 7.22 13.93
N HIS A 183 -9.55 7.49 13.48
CA HIS A 183 -10.27 8.73 13.74
C HIS A 183 -11.59 8.47 14.48
N ASP A 184 -12.01 9.46 15.27
CA ASP A 184 -13.34 9.50 15.86
C ASP A 184 -14.38 9.80 14.76
N TYR A 185 -15.56 9.27 14.88
CA TYR A 185 -16.69 9.51 14.00
C TYR A 185 -17.78 10.28 14.74
N GLY A 186 -18.12 11.47 14.26
CA GLY A 186 -19.26 12.24 14.79
C GLY A 186 -20.61 11.74 14.28
N ALA A 187 -20.61 11.06 13.15
CA ALA A 187 -21.74 10.39 12.54
C ALA A 187 -21.28 9.30 11.57
N VAL A 188 -22.16 8.37 11.26
CA VAL A 188 -21.98 7.38 10.18
C VAL A 188 -23.10 7.59 9.16
N THR A 189 -22.72 7.87 7.89
CA THR A 189 -23.69 8.05 6.80
C THR A 189 -23.87 6.79 5.98
N LYS A 190 -22.81 5.96 5.90
CA LYS A 190 -22.82 4.75 5.09
C LYS A 190 -21.87 3.69 5.67
N ILE A 191 -22.28 2.45 5.57
CA ILE A 191 -21.42 1.27 5.80
C ILE A 191 -21.49 0.38 4.56
N TYR A 192 -20.32 -0.02 4.09
CA TYR A 192 -20.13 -0.93 2.99
C TYR A 192 -19.52 -2.22 3.53
N ALA A 193 -20.29 -3.32 3.53
CA ALA A 193 -19.88 -4.59 4.11
C ALA A 193 -19.49 -5.59 3.02
N ILE A 194 -18.26 -6.07 3.08
CA ILE A 194 -17.69 -7.06 2.17
C ILE A 194 -17.51 -8.36 2.97
N LYS A 195 -18.29 -9.38 2.63
CA LYS A 195 -18.16 -10.70 3.24
C LYS A 195 -16.82 -11.34 2.84
N GLU A 196 -16.17 -12.00 3.78
CA GLU A 196 -15.00 -12.82 3.47
C GLU A 196 -15.40 -14.06 2.68
N ASP A 197 -14.71 -14.31 1.56
CA ASP A 197 -14.90 -15.50 0.73
C ASP A 197 -14.00 -16.65 1.20
N ASP A 198 -14.25 -17.84 0.66
CA ASP A 198 -13.36 -18.98 0.83
C ASP A 198 -11.96 -18.69 0.23
N PRO A 199 -10.88 -19.21 0.84
CA PRO A 199 -9.53 -18.92 0.35
C PRO A 199 -9.28 -19.50 -1.04
N ILE A 200 -8.56 -18.74 -1.88
CA ILE A 200 -8.04 -19.21 -3.15
C ILE A 200 -6.54 -18.95 -3.27
N THR A 201 -5.87 -19.72 -4.12
CA THR A 201 -4.44 -19.58 -4.38
C THR A 201 -4.17 -19.34 -5.86
N ILE A 202 -3.35 -18.34 -6.14
CA ILE A 202 -2.80 -18.04 -7.47
C ILE A 202 -1.32 -18.38 -7.41
N LYS A 203 -0.91 -19.41 -8.14
CA LYS A 203 0.42 -20.00 -7.97
C LYS A 203 1.20 -20.06 -9.27
N GLY A 204 2.50 -19.76 -9.18
CA GLY A 204 3.44 -19.93 -10.27
C GLY A 204 3.29 -18.94 -11.42
N GLY A 205 3.85 -19.28 -12.56
CA GLY A 205 3.85 -18.46 -13.76
C GLY A 205 4.97 -17.43 -13.83
N LYS A 206 5.49 -17.27 -15.04
CA LYS A 206 6.38 -16.16 -15.39
C LYS A 206 5.60 -15.18 -16.27
N PHE A 207 5.44 -13.96 -15.81
CA PHE A 207 4.77 -12.86 -16.52
C PHE A 207 5.82 -11.93 -17.10
N VAL A 208 5.83 -11.79 -18.42
CA VAL A 208 6.73 -10.90 -19.15
C VAL A 208 5.87 -9.76 -19.71
N HIS A 209 6.13 -8.55 -19.23
CA HIS A 209 5.38 -7.36 -19.63
C HIS A 209 6.23 -6.52 -20.60
N ILE A 210 5.83 -6.47 -21.85
CA ILE A 210 6.41 -5.59 -22.84
C ILE A 210 5.78 -4.21 -22.66
N ALA A 211 6.58 -3.26 -22.20
CA ALA A 211 6.11 -1.95 -21.77
C ALA A 211 5.59 -1.10 -22.92
N ASN A 212 4.62 -0.22 -22.63
CA ASN A 212 4.09 0.74 -23.59
C ASN A 212 5.16 1.76 -24.02
N ARG A 213 5.00 2.29 -25.22
CA ARG A 213 5.85 3.32 -25.84
C ARG A 213 5.07 4.58 -26.21
N THR A 214 3.95 4.80 -25.54
CA THR A 214 3.08 5.95 -25.81
C THR A 214 3.75 7.26 -25.43
N PRO A 215 3.39 8.39 -26.09
CA PRO A 215 3.86 9.71 -25.65
C PRO A 215 3.49 9.98 -24.20
N GLU A 216 4.36 10.69 -23.49
CA GLU A 216 4.22 10.96 -22.07
C GLU A 216 2.95 11.75 -21.75
N LYS A 217 2.08 11.14 -20.95
CA LYS A 217 0.92 11.79 -20.31
C LYS A 217 0.87 11.34 -18.87
N TYR A 218 0.32 12.16 -18.00
CA TYR A 218 0.05 11.74 -16.62
C TYR A 218 -1.18 10.79 -16.61
N SER A 219 -0.97 9.56 -17.03
CA SER A 219 -2.00 8.57 -17.29
C SER A 219 -1.50 7.17 -16.94
N TYR A 220 -2.22 6.45 -16.10
CA TYR A 220 -1.80 5.16 -15.58
C TYR A 220 -2.50 4.00 -16.28
N TYR A 221 -1.73 2.96 -16.59
CA TYR A 221 -2.24 1.70 -17.10
C TYR A 221 -2.34 0.67 -15.98
N ASN A 222 -3.40 -0.14 -15.97
CA ASN A 222 -3.57 -1.27 -15.06
C ASN A 222 -3.64 -2.55 -15.91
N ARG A 223 -2.50 -3.23 -16.05
CA ARG A 223 -2.34 -4.33 -17.02
C ARG A 223 -2.00 -5.68 -16.38
N GLY A 224 -2.16 -5.81 -15.11
CA GLY A 224 -1.90 -7.03 -14.35
C GLY A 224 -3.15 -7.60 -13.73
N PHE A 225 -2.99 -8.05 -12.48
CA PHE A 225 -4.05 -8.59 -11.65
C PHE A 225 -4.70 -7.51 -10.79
N TYR A 226 -6.02 -7.48 -10.80
CA TYR A 226 -6.81 -6.62 -9.91
C TYR A 226 -7.59 -7.49 -8.94
N VAL A 227 -7.24 -7.42 -7.66
CA VAL A 227 -7.76 -8.28 -6.59
C VAL A 227 -8.79 -7.50 -5.79
N THR A 228 -10.04 -7.97 -5.79
CA THR A 228 -11.15 -7.42 -4.99
C THR A 228 -11.71 -8.44 -3.99
N ARG A 229 -11.09 -9.61 -3.88
CA ARG A 229 -11.50 -10.72 -3.05
C ARG A 229 -10.66 -10.81 -1.79
N ALA A 230 -11.26 -11.16 -0.67
CA ALA A 230 -10.52 -11.51 0.55
C ALA A 230 -9.89 -12.90 0.47
N ARG A 231 -8.91 -13.17 1.35
CA ARG A 231 -8.29 -14.49 1.56
C ARG A 231 -7.64 -15.06 0.29
N VAL A 232 -6.83 -14.23 -0.38
CA VAL A 232 -6.08 -14.63 -1.58
C VAL A 232 -4.60 -14.83 -1.22
N THR A 233 -4.06 -15.99 -1.63
CA THR A 233 -2.61 -16.24 -1.62
C THR A 233 -2.08 -16.16 -3.04
N VAL A 234 -1.08 -15.30 -3.27
CA VAL A 234 -0.28 -15.26 -4.51
C VAL A 234 1.10 -15.81 -4.18
N THR A 235 1.52 -16.91 -4.83
CA THR A 235 2.78 -17.56 -4.48
C THR A 235 3.60 -18.01 -5.69
N GLY A 236 4.93 -17.83 -5.61
CA GLY A 236 5.87 -18.35 -6.63
C GLY A 236 5.78 -17.68 -7.99
N MET A 237 5.23 -16.48 -8.08
CA MET A 237 5.07 -15.74 -9.33
C MET A 237 6.34 -14.96 -9.67
N THR A 238 6.69 -14.90 -10.95
CA THR A 238 7.77 -14.04 -11.46
C THR A 238 7.19 -12.99 -12.41
N TYR A 239 7.56 -11.73 -12.21
CA TYR A 239 7.19 -10.60 -13.08
C TYR A 239 8.44 -9.90 -13.60
N GLU A 240 8.56 -9.84 -14.92
CA GLU A 240 9.65 -9.20 -15.63
C GLU A 240 9.12 -8.14 -16.59
N ILE A 241 9.92 -7.11 -16.85
CA ILE A 241 9.57 -5.98 -17.70
C ILE A 241 10.57 -5.89 -18.84
N GLU A 242 10.06 -5.82 -20.06
CA GLU A 242 10.85 -5.67 -21.28
C GLU A 242 10.42 -4.43 -22.08
N GLY A 243 11.28 -3.94 -22.94
CA GLY A 243 10.93 -2.92 -23.92
C GLY A 243 10.70 -1.50 -23.38
N GLU A 244 11.06 -1.21 -22.13
CA GLU A 244 11.02 0.16 -21.59
C GLU A 244 11.95 1.07 -22.42
N GLY A 245 11.34 1.97 -23.22
CA GLY A 245 12.04 2.93 -24.06
C GLY A 245 12.24 4.29 -23.40
N GLU A 246 12.60 5.32 -24.19
CA GLU A 246 12.69 6.71 -23.71
C GLU A 246 11.31 7.25 -23.31
N HIS A 247 10.27 6.90 -24.08
CA HIS A 247 8.88 7.32 -23.89
C HIS A 247 8.05 6.21 -23.24
N GLY A 248 6.96 6.60 -22.61
CA GLY A 248 6.00 5.70 -22.01
C GLY A 248 5.19 6.34 -20.89
N ASN A 249 4.14 5.65 -20.47
CA ASN A 249 3.28 6.04 -19.36
C ASN A 249 3.35 5.04 -18.21
N PRO A 250 3.13 5.49 -16.97
CA PRO A 250 3.29 4.66 -15.78
C PRO A 250 2.21 3.59 -15.65
N TYR A 251 2.53 2.58 -14.86
CA TYR A 251 1.59 1.52 -14.48
C TYR A 251 1.18 1.65 -13.02
N SER A 252 -0.09 1.37 -12.72
CA SER A 252 -0.66 1.47 -11.37
C SER A 252 -0.45 0.21 -10.52
N GLY A 253 0.05 -0.88 -11.11
CA GLY A 253 0.39 -2.12 -10.42
C GLY A 253 0.25 -3.34 -11.34
N PHE A 254 1.23 -4.26 -11.23
CA PHE A 254 1.06 -5.62 -11.77
C PHE A 254 0.13 -6.43 -10.87
N LEU A 255 0.33 -6.31 -9.53
CA LEU A 255 -0.63 -6.78 -8.52
C LEU A 255 -1.27 -5.56 -7.86
N THR A 256 -2.56 -5.38 -8.08
CA THR A 256 -3.37 -4.31 -7.48
C THR A 256 -4.39 -4.91 -6.53
N PHE A 257 -4.35 -4.49 -5.27
CA PHE A 257 -5.27 -4.94 -4.22
C PHE A 257 -6.22 -3.79 -3.88
N HIS A 258 -7.52 -4.01 -4.01
CA HIS A 258 -8.51 -2.97 -3.77
C HIS A 258 -9.76 -3.54 -3.09
N GLU A 259 -10.16 -2.92 -1.97
CA GLU A 259 -11.32 -3.37 -1.19
C GLU A 259 -11.28 -4.87 -0.87
N CYS A 260 -10.12 -5.32 -0.37
CA CYS A 260 -9.88 -6.71 -0.01
C CYS A 260 -9.15 -6.83 1.34
N SER A 261 -9.14 -8.01 1.90
CA SER A 261 -8.48 -8.28 3.18
C SER A 261 -7.84 -9.67 3.22
N ASN A 262 -6.91 -9.86 4.18
CA ASN A 262 -6.26 -11.15 4.43
C ASN A 262 -5.54 -11.68 3.18
N ILE A 263 -4.62 -10.87 2.64
CA ILE A 263 -3.84 -11.15 1.44
C ILE A 263 -2.43 -11.60 1.83
N LEU A 264 -1.99 -12.73 1.25
CA LEU A 264 -0.61 -13.19 1.33
C LEU A 264 0.01 -13.21 -0.06
N VAL A 265 1.10 -12.46 -0.24
CA VAL A 265 1.97 -12.55 -1.41
C VAL A 265 3.29 -13.14 -0.95
N GLU A 266 3.66 -14.31 -1.44
CA GLU A 266 4.87 -14.96 -0.98
C GLU A 266 5.71 -15.60 -2.08
N ASN A 267 7.02 -15.67 -1.85
CA ASN A 267 7.97 -16.34 -2.76
C ASN A 267 7.90 -15.78 -4.20
N CYS A 268 7.62 -14.49 -4.34
CA CYS A 268 7.47 -13.83 -5.64
C CYS A 268 8.71 -13.02 -5.99
N THR A 269 9.07 -13.03 -7.27
CA THR A 269 10.12 -12.16 -7.82
C THR A 269 9.47 -11.10 -8.70
N LEU A 270 9.68 -9.84 -8.37
CA LEU A 270 9.03 -8.71 -9.03
C LEU A 270 10.07 -7.73 -9.53
N GLN A 271 9.95 -7.27 -10.76
CA GLN A 271 10.78 -6.19 -11.29
C GLN A 271 10.08 -4.85 -11.11
N ALA A 272 10.81 -3.80 -10.71
CA ALA A 272 10.29 -2.44 -10.67
C ALA A 272 10.49 -1.75 -12.01
N HIS A 273 9.48 -1.01 -12.45
CA HIS A 273 9.57 -0.12 -13.61
C HIS A 273 10.56 1.03 -13.38
N LYS A 274 11.12 1.55 -14.48
CA LYS A 274 11.85 2.82 -14.44
C LYS A 274 10.94 3.95 -13.93
N THR A 275 11.53 5.05 -13.52
CA THR A 275 10.79 6.29 -13.27
C THR A 275 10.41 6.92 -14.60
N TYR A 276 9.12 7.10 -14.84
CA TYR A 276 8.59 7.84 -15.99
C TYR A 276 8.48 9.32 -15.65
N PHE A 277 8.66 10.17 -16.65
CA PHE A 277 8.59 11.62 -16.48
C PHE A 277 7.65 12.22 -17.53
N PHE A 278 7.04 13.35 -17.19
CA PHE A 278 6.33 14.17 -18.15
C PHE A 278 6.64 15.64 -17.89
N THR A 279 6.56 16.45 -18.94
CA THR A 279 6.70 17.91 -18.82
C THR A 279 5.35 18.53 -18.53
N ASN A 280 5.22 19.20 -17.38
CA ASN A 280 4.00 19.87 -17.01
C ASN A 280 3.78 21.19 -17.77
N LYS A 281 2.64 21.86 -17.57
CA LYS A 281 2.28 23.11 -18.26
C LYS A 281 3.27 24.27 -17.99
N SER A 282 4.04 24.23 -16.91
CA SER A 282 5.06 25.23 -16.58
C SER A 282 6.45 24.92 -17.17
N GLY A 283 6.57 23.82 -17.93
CA GLY A 283 7.83 23.37 -18.51
C GLY A 283 8.73 22.58 -17.54
N ALA A 284 8.24 22.28 -16.34
CA ALA A 284 9.00 21.48 -15.38
C ALA A 284 8.80 19.98 -15.62
N GLU A 285 9.87 19.21 -15.53
CA GLU A 285 9.82 17.75 -15.54
C GLU A 285 9.30 17.22 -14.21
N VAL A 286 8.33 16.32 -14.26
CA VAL A 286 7.66 15.73 -13.10
C VAL A 286 7.72 14.21 -13.19
N GLY A 287 8.26 13.57 -12.15
CA GLY A 287 8.29 12.11 -12.04
C GLY A 287 6.89 11.55 -11.78
N MET A 288 6.56 10.49 -12.50
CA MET A 288 5.30 9.74 -12.36
C MET A 288 5.55 8.45 -11.62
N GLY A 289 4.80 8.24 -10.52
CA GLY A 289 4.88 7.02 -9.73
C GLY A 289 4.40 5.81 -10.52
N THR A 290 5.25 4.82 -10.66
CA THR A 290 4.94 3.53 -11.29
C THR A 290 5.15 2.41 -10.28
N TYR A 291 4.19 1.52 -10.15
CA TYR A 291 4.21 0.49 -9.12
C TYR A 291 4.08 -0.91 -9.73
N ALA A 292 4.80 -1.89 -9.20
CA ALA A 292 4.49 -3.30 -9.44
C ALA A 292 3.44 -3.81 -8.43
N LEU A 293 3.43 -3.24 -7.21
CA LEU A 293 2.41 -3.47 -6.19
C LEU A 293 1.64 -2.17 -5.93
N SER A 294 0.33 -2.20 -5.99
CA SER A 294 -0.53 -1.07 -5.64
C SER A 294 -1.66 -1.53 -4.73
N MET A 295 -1.97 -0.72 -3.72
CA MET A 295 -2.98 -1.06 -2.73
C MET A 295 -3.90 0.12 -2.48
N GLY A 296 -5.19 -0.16 -2.37
CA GLY A 296 -6.18 0.83 -2.01
C GLY A 296 -7.29 0.22 -1.17
N SER A 297 -7.62 0.86 -0.06
CA SER A 297 -8.74 0.42 0.78
C SER A 297 -8.69 -1.07 1.09
N SER A 298 -7.55 -1.55 1.64
CA SER A 298 -7.33 -2.97 1.91
C SER A 298 -6.66 -3.20 3.26
N ASN A 299 -6.94 -4.33 3.89
CA ASN A 299 -6.45 -4.67 5.23
C ASN A 299 -5.70 -6.00 5.25
N ASN A 300 -4.78 -6.16 6.23
CA ASN A 300 -4.05 -7.41 6.48
C ASN A 300 -3.33 -7.94 5.25
N LEU A 301 -2.35 -7.15 4.74
CA LEU A 301 -1.55 -7.51 3.58
C LEU A 301 -0.14 -7.92 4.02
N THR A 302 0.27 -9.12 3.66
CA THR A 302 1.61 -9.65 3.97
C THR A 302 2.37 -9.96 2.69
N PHE A 303 3.58 -9.38 2.57
CA PHE A 303 4.54 -9.68 1.52
C PHE A 303 5.71 -10.43 2.17
N LYS A 304 5.81 -11.74 1.91
CA LYS A 304 6.77 -12.64 2.55
C LYS A 304 7.69 -13.26 1.52
N ASN A 305 9.00 -13.21 1.80
CA ASN A 305 10.01 -13.77 0.88
C ASN A 305 9.82 -13.27 -0.57
N CYS A 306 9.51 -11.97 -0.71
CA CYS A 306 9.35 -11.31 -2.01
C CYS A 306 10.62 -10.54 -2.36
N VAL A 307 11.06 -10.65 -3.62
CA VAL A 307 12.30 -10.04 -4.08
C VAL A 307 12.03 -9.12 -5.27
N GLN A 308 12.44 -7.86 -5.13
CA GLN A 308 12.58 -6.96 -6.28
C GLN A 308 13.88 -7.29 -7.01
N SER A 309 13.80 -7.88 -8.21
CA SER A 309 14.96 -8.38 -8.95
C SER A 309 15.97 -7.30 -9.34
N ASN A 310 15.51 -6.06 -9.53
CA ASN A 310 16.35 -4.91 -9.89
C ASN A 310 16.46 -3.88 -8.73
N PHE A 311 16.55 -4.35 -7.48
CA PHE A 311 16.72 -3.49 -6.32
C PHE A 311 18.09 -2.81 -6.29
N PHE A 312 19.15 -3.54 -6.61
CA PHE A 312 20.52 -3.05 -6.64
C PHE A 312 20.98 -2.77 -8.08
N GLU A 313 21.97 -1.88 -8.22
CA GLU A 313 22.76 -1.75 -9.43
C GLU A 313 23.61 -3.03 -9.64
N ASP A 314 24.33 -3.12 -10.74
CA ASP A 314 25.13 -4.32 -11.10
C ASP A 314 26.24 -4.65 -10.07
N ASP A 315 26.58 -3.71 -9.19
CA ASP A 315 27.51 -3.92 -8.08
C ASP A 315 26.94 -4.76 -6.94
N GLY A 316 25.64 -5.01 -6.96
CA GLY A 316 24.90 -5.80 -5.93
C GLY A 316 24.79 -5.14 -4.55
N VAL A 317 25.20 -3.88 -4.42
CA VAL A 317 25.25 -3.16 -3.12
C VAL A 317 24.53 -1.82 -3.16
N THR A 318 24.67 -1.07 -4.26
CA THR A 318 24.07 0.26 -4.42
C THR A 318 22.63 0.14 -4.86
N PRO A 319 21.65 0.65 -4.07
CA PRO A 319 20.25 0.62 -4.48
C PRO A 319 20.01 1.45 -5.75
N LYS A 320 19.27 0.90 -6.67
CA LYS A 320 18.98 1.50 -7.96
C LYS A 320 18.10 2.74 -7.82
N SER A 321 18.59 3.89 -8.22
CA SER A 321 17.87 5.16 -8.11
C SER A 321 17.00 5.49 -9.32
N SER A 322 17.24 4.83 -10.46
CA SER A 322 16.52 5.05 -11.72
C SER A 322 15.14 4.40 -11.77
N VAL A 323 14.81 3.53 -10.81
CA VAL A 323 13.49 2.90 -10.70
C VAL A 323 12.63 3.63 -9.68
N TRP A 324 11.31 3.70 -9.91
CA TRP A 324 10.41 4.31 -8.94
C TRP A 324 10.27 3.48 -7.67
N GLY A 325 10.15 2.18 -7.81
CA GLY A 325 9.98 1.24 -6.71
C GLY A 325 8.74 0.36 -6.84
N ILE A 326 8.48 -0.42 -5.79
CA ILE A 326 7.52 -1.52 -5.87
C ILE A 326 6.13 -1.11 -5.39
N MET A 327 5.98 -0.41 -4.25
CA MET A 327 4.71 -0.32 -3.57
C MET A 327 4.22 1.11 -3.34
N GLY A 328 2.92 1.32 -3.60
CA GLY A 328 2.17 2.48 -3.14
C GLY A 328 0.82 2.06 -2.55
N SER A 329 0.40 2.70 -1.45
CA SER A 329 -0.86 2.40 -0.78
C SER A 329 -1.66 3.62 -0.38
N ASN A 330 -3.00 3.46 -0.32
CA ASN A 330 -3.94 4.45 0.18
C ASN A 330 -4.99 3.76 1.05
N LEU A 331 -5.22 4.26 2.25
CA LEU A 331 -6.24 3.76 3.19
C LEU A 331 -6.10 2.26 3.48
N CYS A 332 -4.85 1.78 3.63
CA CYS A 332 -4.58 0.38 3.94
C CYS A 332 -4.13 0.22 5.38
N LYS A 333 -4.54 -0.86 6.01
CA LYS A 333 -4.18 -1.16 7.40
C LYS A 333 -3.47 -2.51 7.50
N ASN A 334 -2.53 -2.59 8.45
CA ASN A 334 -1.77 -3.79 8.78
C ASN A 334 -1.00 -4.36 7.57
N ILE A 335 0.02 -3.62 7.12
CA ILE A 335 0.89 -4.02 6.01
C ILE A 335 2.20 -4.57 6.58
N THR A 336 2.58 -5.77 6.14
CA THR A 336 3.80 -6.46 6.59
C THR A 336 4.72 -6.77 5.42
N TYR A 337 6.01 -6.38 5.52
CA TYR A 337 7.12 -6.93 4.77
C TYR A 337 7.89 -7.88 5.68
N GLN A 338 8.03 -9.12 5.26
CA GLN A 338 8.75 -10.15 6.00
C GLN A 338 9.72 -10.88 5.06
N ASP A 339 10.98 -11.02 5.49
CA ASP A 339 12.02 -11.74 4.74
C ASP A 339 12.12 -11.28 3.27
N SER A 340 11.93 -9.97 3.01
CA SER A 340 11.69 -9.43 1.67
C SER A 340 12.68 -8.33 1.29
N LEU A 341 12.93 -8.19 -0.02
CA LEU A 341 13.76 -7.16 -0.62
C LEU A 341 12.89 -6.31 -1.55
N LEU A 342 12.25 -5.25 -1.03
CA LEU A 342 11.30 -4.40 -1.73
C LEU A 342 11.64 -2.93 -1.52
N SER A 343 11.95 -2.18 -2.58
CA SER A 343 12.53 -0.84 -2.48
C SER A 343 11.63 0.20 -1.86
N ARG A 344 10.32 0.09 -2.02
CA ARG A 344 9.41 1.15 -1.61
C ARG A 344 8.35 0.65 -0.64
N PHE A 345 8.15 1.42 0.43
CA PHE A 345 6.96 1.36 1.29
C PHE A 345 6.40 2.79 1.33
N ASP A 346 5.33 3.06 0.60
CA ASP A 346 4.77 4.40 0.49
C ASP A 346 3.26 4.39 0.75
N ALA A 347 2.88 4.73 1.98
CA ALA A 347 1.50 4.85 2.41
C ALA A 347 1.06 6.32 2.38
N HIS A 348 0.32 6.70 1.36
CA HIS A 348 -0.11 8.08 1.16
C HIS A 348 -1.20 8.52 2.12
N LEU A 349 -2.19 7.67 2.40
CA LEU A 349 -3.36 8.02 3.21
C LEU A 349 -3.62 6.91 4.23
N GLY A 350 -3.92 7.29 5.47
CA GLY A 350 -4.61 6.48 6.46
C GLY A 350 -4.06 5.10 6.77
N CYS A 351 -2.75 4.91 6.78
CA CYS A 351 -2.15 3.63 7.16
C CYS A 351 -2.30 3.40 8.67
N ARG A 352 -2.68 2.18 9.06
CA ARG A 352 -2.57 1.71 10.44
C ARG A 352 -1.68 0.48 10.49
N ASN A 353 -0.72 0.48 11.39
CA ASN A 353 0.30 -0.54 11.54
C ASN A 353 1.12 -0.81 10.27
N ALA A 354 2.43 -0.75 10.41
CA ALA A 354 3.38 -1.13 9.38
C ALA A 354 4.47 -1.98 10.01
N LYS A 355 4.73 -3.15 9.45
CA LYS A 355 5.73 -4.08 9.96
C LYS A 355 6.74 -4.43 8.88
N ILE A 356 8.02 -4.20 9.17
CA ILE A 356 9.15 -4.51 8.29
C ILE A 356 10.12 -5.36 9.11
N VAL A 357 10.20 -6.66 8.79
CA VAL A 357 10.99 -7.64 9.55
C VAL A 357 11.90 -8.42 8.62
N ASN A 358 13.18 -8.55 8.99
CA ASN A 358 14.22 -9.26 8.22
C ASN A 358 14.25 -8.80 6.75
N SER A 359 14.02 -7.50 6.48
CA SER A 359 13.74 -7.01 5.14
C SER A 359 14.61 -5.83 4.76
N HIS A 360 14.65 -5.53 3.45
CA HIS A 360 15.35 -4.39 2.89
C HIS A 360 14.35 -3.40 2.28
N VAL A 361 14.48 -2.10 2.62
CA VAL A 361 13.63 -1.01 2.12
C VAL A 361 14.49 0.21 1.79
N GLN A 362 14.24 0.87 0.65
CA GLN A 362 14.95 2.09 0.25
C GLN A 362 14.15 3.35 0.55
N HIS A 363 12.84 3.32 0.38
CA HIS A 363 11.99 4.50 0.51
C HIS A 363 10.80 4.17 1.41
N PHE A 364 10.87 4.63 2.66
CA PHE A 364 9.82 4.43 3.64
C PHE A 364 9.11 5.74 3.96
N ARG A 365 7.92 5.93 3.40
CA ARG A 365 7.05 7.08 3.59
C ARG A 365 5.68 6.64 4.09
N ILE A 366 5.17 7.29 5.15
CA ILE A 366 3.96 6.83 5.80
C ILE A 366 3.19 7.97 6.45
N ILE A 367 1.88 7.77 6.63
CA ILE A 367 1.01 8.61 7.43
C ILE A 367 -0.10 7.78 8.05
N GLY A 368 -0.51 8.10 9.27
CA GLY A 368 -1.61 7.41 9.95
C GLY A 368 -1.37 7.20 11.43
N GLY A 369 -1.43 5.94 11.90
CA GLY A 369 -1.27 5.62 13.32
C GLY A 369 -1.11 4.14 13.61
N GLY A 370 -1.14 3.77 14.90
CA GLY A 370 -0.84 2.42 15.36
C GLY A 370 0.65 2.21 15.59
N VAL A 371 1.21 1.07 15.19
CA VAL A 371 2.61 0.73 15.43
C VAL A 371 3.39 0.63 14.12
N ILE A 372 4.48 1.39 14.00
CA ILE A 372 5.53 1.12 13.02
C ILE A 372 6.57 0.24 13.70
N ASN A 373 6.75 -0.98 13.22
CA ASN A 373 7.77 -1.90 13.69
C ASN A 373 8.78 -2.21 12.58
N VAL A 374 10.04 -1.80 12.77
CA VAL A 374 11.14 -2.12 11.87
C VAL A 374 12.16 -2.96 12.66
N GLU A 375 12.30 -4.23 12.33
CA GLU A 375 13.12 -5.17 13.08
C GLU A 375 14.05 -5.97 12.16
N ASN A 376 15.32 -6.15 12.59
CA ASN A 376 16.36 -6.94 11.90
C ASN A 376 16.47 -6.58 10.41
N SER A 377 16.38 -5.30 10.06
CA SER A 377 16.16 -4.86 8.68
C SER A 377 17.18 -3.81 8.24
N HIS A 378 17.26 -3.61 6.91
CA HIS A 378 18.13 -2.64 6.27
C HIS A 378 17.28 -1.55 5.61
N VAL A 379 17.58 -0.28 5.91
CA VAL A 379 16.93 0.89 5.28
C VAL A 379 17.99 1.70 4.56
N TYR A 380 17.70 2.09 3.31
CA TYR A 380 18.68 2.77 2.44
C TYR A 380 18.28 4.24 2.20
N GLY A 381 19.31 5.09 2.02
CA GLY A 381 19.14 6.48 1.55
C GLY A 381 19.24 7.57 2.63
N GLY A 382 19.69 7.24 3.85
CA GLY A 382 19.99 8.21 4.91
C GLY A 382 18.80 8.69 5.73
N LEU A 383 17.59 8.35 5.32
CA LEU A 383 16.35 8.60 6.07
C LEU A 383 15.69 7.27 6.41
N LEU A 384 15.45 7.02 7.71
CA LEU A 384 14.84 5.78 8.14
C LEU A 384 13.33 5.79 7.92
N ILE A 385 12.60 6.78 8.49
CA ILE A 385 11.16 6.92 8.35
C ILE A 385 10.82 8.36 7.94
N GLY A 386 10.05 8.52 6.87
CA GLY A 386 9.50 9.81 6.47
C GLY A 386 8.01 9.90 6.69
N LEU A 387 7.56 10.83 7.52
CA LEU A 387 6.15 11.18 7.59
C LEU A 387 5.78 12.09 6.42
N ARG A 388 4.64 11.83 5.80
CA ARG A 388 4.20 12.56 4.60
C ARG A 388 3.76 13.98 4.95
N GLU A 389 4.53 14.96 4.47
CA GLU A 389 4.30 16.39 4.76
C GLU A 389 3.03 16.95 4.12
N ASP A 390 2.65 16.43 2.96
CA ASP A 390 1.45 16.84 2.22
C ASP A 390 0.13 16.50 2.94
N TYR A 391 0.20 15.68 3.99
CA TYR A 391 -0.91 15.29 4.85
C TYR A 391 -0.63 15.50 6.35
N GLY A 392 0.26 16.45 6.68
CA GLY A 392 0.50 16.92 8.04
C GLY A 392 1.51 16.14 8.85
N SER A 393 2.35 15.33 8.24
CA SER A 393 3.44 14.58 8.90
C SER A 393 2.98 13.87 10.19
N THR A 394 1.83 13.20 10.16
CA THR A 394 1.23 12.64 11.37
C THR A 394 1.40 11.14 11.51
N TRP A 395 1.66 10.70 12.74
CA TRP A 395 1.57 9.31 13.16
C TRP A 395 1.05 9.24 14.60
N ARG A 396 -0.18 8.77 14.79
CA ARG A 396 -0.79 8.60 16.12
C ARG A 396 -0.48 7.21 16.65
N GLY A 397 0.57 7.07 17.45
CA GLY A 397 1.00 5.81 18.06
C GLY A 397 2.51 5.66 18.10
N ASP A 398 3.01 4.43 18.07
CA ASP A 398 4.38 4.11 18.40
C ASP A 398 5.26 3.83 17.19
N ILE A 399 6.55 4.11 17.33
CA ILE A 399 7.61 3.67 16.42
C ILE A 399 8.58 2.78 17.21
N VAL A 400 8.81 1.56 16.74
CA VAL A 400 9.76 0.60 17.30
C VAL A 400 10.78 0.23 16.23
N ILE A 401 12.04 0.57 16.48
CA ILE A 401 13.18 0.27 15.62
C ILE A 401 14.11 -0.64 16.41
N LYS A 402 14.34 -1.86 15.90
CA LYS A 402 15.16 -2.83 16.61
C LYS A 402 16.11 -3.57 15.67
N ASN A 403 17.42 -3.58 16.01
CA ASN A 403 18.47 -4.23 15.22
C ASN A 403 18.44 -3.77 13.74
N VAL A 404 18.34 -2.47 13.47
CA VAL A 404 18.24 -1.92 12.12
C VAL A 404 19.57 -1.33 11.69
N THR A 405 19.92 -1.52 10.42
CA THR A 405 21.03 -0.83 9.77
C THR A 405 20.50 0.22 8.79
N LEU A 406 20.82 1.49 9.05
CA LEU A 406 20.53 2.59 8.12
C LEU A 406 21.74 2.80 7.20
N HIS A 407 21.57 2.47 5.92
CA HIS A 407 22.59 2.69 4.89
C HIS A 407 22.50 4.14 4.37
N ASN A 408 23.21 5.03 5.05
CA ASN A 408 23.16 6.46 4.75
C ASN A 408 24.23 6.94 3.75
N GLY A 409 25.30 6.14 3.52
CA GLY A 409 26.40 6.54 2.68
C GLY A 409 27.02 7.87 3.13
N GLU A 410 27.10 8.84 2.24
CA GLU A 410 27.60 10.20 2.54
C GLU A 410 26.51 11.14 3.10
N ARG A 411 25.24 10.69 3.14
CA ARG A 411 24.13 11.51 3.64
C ARG A 411 24.11 11.53 5.15
N LYS A 412 23.57 12.60 5.73
CA LYS A 412 23.31 12.65 7.17
C LYS A 412 22.25 11.60 7.54
N ALA A 413 22.53 10.77 8.54
CA ALA A 413 21.57 9.82 9.06
C ALA A 413 20.47 10.55 9.83
N THR A 414 19.22 10.39 9.39
CA THR A 414 18.03 10.97 10.03
C THR A 414 17.05 9.86 10.35
N LEU A 415 16.60 9.76 11.61
CA LEU A 415 15.67 8.72 12.02
C LEU A 415 14.24 9.04 11.55
N LEU A 416 13.74 10.23 11.87
CA LEU A 416 12.38 10.64 11.53
C LEU A 416 12.35 11.97 10.78
N TYR A 417 11.83 11.96 9.57
CA TYR A 417 11.55 13.17 8.81
C TYR A 417 10.10 13.58 8.98
N ALA A 418 9.89 14.84 9.28
CA ALA A 418 8.60 15.50 9.31
C ALA A 418 8.72 16.95 8.81
N ARG A 419 7.62 17.54 8.45
CA ARG A 419 7.46 18.98 8.24
C ARG A 419 6.11 19.44 8.77
N TRP A 420 6.05 20.68 9.22
CA TRP A 420 4.83 21.31 9.68
C TRP A 420 4.35 22.38 8.70
N ALA A 421 3.04 22.52 8.57
CA ALA A 421 2.39 23.61 7.84
C ALA A 421 1.15 24.09 8.63
N ASN A 422 0.87 25.38 8.58
CA ASN A 422 -0.38 25.95 9.11
C ASN A 422 -1.55 25.62 8.16
N HIS A 423 -2.03 24.37 8.21
CA HIS A 423 -3.06 23.86 7.32
C HIS A 423 -4.02 22.94 8.08
N ASP A 424 -5.30 23.03 7.76
CA ASP A 424 -6.32 22.13 8.26
C ASP A 424 -6.33 20.86 7.40
N PHE A 425 -5.92 19.73 7.97
CA PHE A 425 -5.91 18.44 7.28
C PHE A 425 -7.22 17.66 7.44
N GLY A 426 -8.20 18.21 8.20
CA GLY A 426 -9.44 17.55 8.54
C GLY A 426 -9.35 16.63 9.78
N TYR A 427 -8.20 16.59 10.43
CA TYR A 427 -7.96 15.79 11.64
C TYR A 427 -6.83 16.36 12.49
N GLN A 428 -6.81 15.97 13.77
CA GLN A 428 -5.71 16.28 14.67
C GLN A 428 -4.43 15.57 14.23
N THR A 429 -3.33 16.31 14.12
CA THR A 429 -2.01 15.76 13.81
C THR A 429 -1.20 15.43 15.06
N TYR A 430 -0.36 14.39 14.97
CA TYR A 430 0.45 13.89 16.07
C TYR A 430 1.86 13.57 15.58
N MET A 431 2.88 13.92 16.34
CA MET A 431 4.14 13.20 16.29
C MET A 431 3.95 11.80 16.91
N PRO A 432 4.80 10.83 16.58
CA PRO A 432 4.74 9.52 17.22
C PRO A 432 4.73 9.64 18.75
N GLU A 433 3.81 8.95 19.39
CA GLU A 433 3.62 9.03 20.84
C GLU A 433 4.84 8.53 21.59
N ASN A 434 5.34 7.35 21.22
CA ASN A 434 6.58 6.80 21.73
C ASN A 434 7.50 6.40 20.57
N ILE A 435 8.79 6.69 20.68
CA ILE A 435 9.82 6.27 19.74
C ILE A 435 10.85 5.44 20.50
N THR A 436 10.97 4.16 20.14
CA THR A 436 11.97 3.27 20.70
C THR A 436 13.01 2.90 19.64
N VAL A 437 14.28 3.18 19.94
CA VAL A 437 15.42 2.82 19.10
C VAL A 437 16.30 1.84 19.88
N ASP A 438 16.29 0.59 19.44
CA ASP A 438 17.02 -0.51 20.08
C ASP A 438 18.08 -1.06 19.11
N ASN A 439 19.36 -0.79 19.39
CA ASN A 439 20.48 -1.28 18.59
C ASN A 439 20.42 -0.84 17.11
N LEU A 440 20.45 0.47 16.86
CA LEU A 440 20.59 1.06 15.52
C LEU A 440 22.06 1.05 15.10
N SER A 441 22.32 0.78 13.81
CA SER A 441 23.61 0.95 13.16
C SER A 441 23.47 1.86 11.94
N ILE A 442 24.54 2.58 11.57
CA ILE A 442 24.62 3.38 10.35
C ILE A 442 25.89 3.05 9.57
N THR A 443 25.87 3.20 8.25
CA THR A 443 27.05 2.87 7.42
C THR A 443 28.00 4.05 7.18
N GLY A 444 27.52 5.29 7.37
CA GLY A 444 28.33 6.53 7.18
C GLY A 444 28.35 7.40 8.41
N GLY A 445 29.55 7.61 8.98
CA GLY A 445 29.72 8.43 10.19
C GLY A 445 29.29 7.75 11.49
N ASP A 446 29.08 8.56 12.53
CA ASP A 446 28.72 8.13 13.88
C ASP A 446 27.56 8.90 14.49
N THR A 447 26.91 9.74 13.70
CA THR A 447 25.93 10.71 14.20
C THR A 447 24.56 10.52 13.54
N VAL A 448 23.50 10.45 14.36
CA VAL A 448 22.10 10.31 13.95
C VAL A 448 21.29 11.50 14.44
N THR A 449 20.60 12.17 13.54
CA THR A 449 19.61 13.18 13.88
C THR A 449 18.27 12.49 14.17
N LEU A 450 17.73 12.65 15.38
CA LEU A 450 16.48 11.96 15.75
C LEU A 450 15.28 12.48 14.96
N ILE A 451 15.13 13.81 14.85
CA ILE A 451 14.02 14.45 14.12
C ILE A 451 14.60 15.50 13.17
N SER A 452 14.10 15.56 11.97
CA SER A 452 14.62 16.44 10.91
C SER A 452 14.71 17.91 11.37
N PRO A 453 15.86 18.58 11.18
CA PRO A 453 16.06 19.97 11.64
C PRO A 453 15.03 20.97 11.11
N PRO A 454 14.58 20.91 9.82
CA PRO A 454 13.55 21.81 9.34
C PRO A 454 12.22 21.72 10.11
N PHE A 455 11.86 20.53 10.61
CA PHE A 455 10.69 20.39 11.46
C PHE A 455 10.93 21.04 12.82
N VAL A 456 12.09 20.78 13.45
CA VAL A 456 12.43 21.37 14.77
C VAL A 456 12.38 22.89 14.72
N GLU A 457 12.88 23.53 13.65
CA GLU A 457 12.77 24.98 13.45
C GLU A 457 11.32 25.48 13.31
N GLN A 458 10.45 24.67 12.69
CA GLN A 458 9.03 25.02 12.49
C GLN A 458 8.20 24.86 13.77
N THR A 459 8.66 24.10 14.77
CA THR A 459 7.90 23.82 16.00
C THR A 459 7.56 25.07 16.80
N LYS A 460 8.36 26.15 16.71
CA LYS A 460 8.06 27.45 17.30
C LYS A 460 6.72 28.05 16.83
N ASN A 461 6.28 27.68 15.62
CA ASN A 461 5.00 28.14 15.07
C ASN A 461 3.83 27.25 15.54
N ILE A 462 4.06 25.98 15.85
CA ILE A 462 3.04 25.07 16.37
C ILE A 462 2.45 25.58 17.70
N LEU A 463 3.28 26.25 18.50
CA LEU A 463 2.92 26.76 19.83
C LEU A 463 2.21 28.13 19.81
N LYS A 464 2.20 28.82 18.67
CA LYS A 464 1.55 30.12 18.52
C LYS A 464 0.04 29.97 18.30
N ASP A 465 -0.75 30.90 18.74
CA ASP A 465 -2.20 30.99 18.45
C ASP A 465 -2.46 31.44 17.03
N GLU A 466 -1.61 32.33 16.52
CA GLU A 466 -1.70 32.90 15.18
C GLU A 466 -0.32 32.92 14.49
N ILE A 467 -0.33 32.78 13.18
CA ILE A 467 0.85 32.85 12.32
C ILE A 467 0.55 33.80 11.18
N ASP A 468 1.30 34.92 11.11
CA ASP A 468 1.11 35.97 10.13
C ASP A 468 -0.35 36.51 10.08
N GLY A 469 -1.01 36.65 11.25
CA GLY A 469 -2.39 37.09 11.35
C GLY A 469 -3.47 36.06 10.98
N VAL A 470 -3.06 34.78 10.77
CA VAL A 470 -3.98 33.65 10.51
C VAL A 470 -4.00 32.73 11.72
N PRO A 471 -5.18 32.31 12.22
CA PRO A 471 -5.26 31.33 13.31
C PRO A 471 -4.49 30.07 13.00
N ASN A 472 -3.83 29.50 14.01
CA ASN A 472 -3.14 28.24 13.89
C ASN A 472 -4.15 27.09 13.70
N LYS A 473 -4.17 26.51 12.52
CA LYS A 473 -5.07 25.42 12.11
C LYS A 473 -4.49 24.03 12.37
N ASN A 474 -3.22 23.97 12.76
CA ASN A 474 -2.51 22.68 12.94
C ASN A 474 -1.68 22.70 14.23
N ARG A 475 -2.35 22.46 15.35
CA ARG A 475 -1.69 22.28 16.64
C ARG A 475 -1.31 20.81 16.82
N MET A 476 -0.15 20.46 16.28
CA MET A 476 0.37 19.10 16.38
C MET A 476 0.68 18.71 17.84
N VAL A 477 0.41 17.48 18.20
CA VAL A 477 0.73 16.91 19.52
C VAL A 477 2.16 16.39 19.53
N ALA A 478 2.93 16.74 20.55
CA ALA A 478 4.32 16.32 20.74
C ALA A 478 4.44 14.85 21.16
N PRO A 479 5.61 14.23 20.97
CA PRO A 479 5.91 12.91 21.52
C PRO A 479 5.88 12.93 23.05
N LYS A 480 5.49 11.81 23.66
CA LYS A 480 5.60 11.60 25.09
C LYS A 480 6.99 11.11 25.48
N LYS A 481 7.52 10.15 24.73
CA LYS A 481 8.75 9.47 25.10
C LYS A 481 9.62 9.08 23.89
N ILE A 482 10.94 9.25 24.04
CA ILE A 482 11.96 8.74 23.13
C ILE A 482 12.95 7.89 23.94
N ILE A 483 13.07 6.61 23.60
CA ILE A 483 13.96 5.67 24.29
C ILE A 483 15.04 5.21 23.31
N ILE A 484 16.28 5.39 23.68
CA ILE A 484 17.44 4.90 22.93
C ILE A 484 18.16 3.90 23.82
N LYS A 485 18.23 2.65 23.38
CA LYS A 485 18.83 1.58 24.16
C LYS A 485 19.72 0.67 23.32
N ASN A 486 20.58 -0.10 24.02
CA ASN A 486 21.52 -1.02 23.41
C ASN A 486 22.37 -0.35 22.30
N ASN A 487 22.90 0.86 22.54
CA ASN A 487 23.69 1.63 21.57
C ASN A 487 25.08 1.01 21.32
N LYS A 488 25.11 -0.23 20.80
CA LYS A 488 26.35 -0.99 20.55
C LYS A 488 27.28 -0.32 19.54
N ALA A 489 26.72 0.40 18.57
CA ALA A 489 27.47 1.16 17.57
C ALA A 489 28.06 2.48 18.12
N LYS A 490 27.79 2.84 19.39
CA LYS A 490 28.24 4.08 20.05
C LYS A 490 27.89 5.34 19.25
N LEU A 491 26.69 5.36 18.67
CA LEU A 491 26.19 6.49 17.90
C LEU A 491 25.97 7.72 18.78
N LYS A 492 26.24 8.89 18.23
CA LYS A 492 25.89 10.18 18.79
C LYS A 492 24.53 10.60 18.27
N TYR A 493 23.59 10.94 19.16
CA TYR A 493 22.26 11.36 18.80
C TYR A 493 22.11 12.88 18.93
N ILE A 494 21.69 13.54 17.83
CA ILE A 494 21.28 14.94 17.86
C ILE A 494 19.81 14.96 18.26
N LEU A 495 19.54 15.52 19.46
CA LEU A 495 18.22 15.61 20.04
C LEU A 495 17.45 16.82 19.47
N PRO A 496 16.11 16.80 19.43
CA PRO A 496 15.32 17.94 19.03
C PRO A 496 15.28 19.00 20.17
N GLU A 497 15.80 20.18 19.92
CA GLU A 497 15.84 21.27 20.90
C GLU A 497 14.81 22.34 20.57
N SER A 498 13.66 22.30 21.22
CA SER A 498 12.65 23.36 21.19
C SER A 498 11.62 23.17 22.31
N ASP A 499 10.88 24.24 22.62
CA ASP A 499 9.80 24.22 23.64
C ASP A 499 8.69 23.21 23.30
N PHE A 500 8.53 22.85 22.04
CA PHE A 500 7.57 21.81 21.62
C PHE A 500 7.87 20.45 22.24
N PHE A 501 9.14 20.15 22.49
CA PHE A 501 9.59 18.88 23.08
C PHE A 501 9.88 18.97 24.57
N LYS A 502 9.58 20.09 25.25
CA LYS A 502 9.94 20.32 26.67
C LYS A 502 9.40 19.25 27.63
N ASP A 503 8.24 18.66 27.31
CA ASP A 503 7.57 17.63 28.11
C ASP A 503 7.85 16.21 27.57
N THR A 504 8.67 16.07 26.53
CA THR A 504 9.07 14.79 25.98
C THR A 504 10.19 14.17 26.84
N GLU A 505 9.93 13.00 27.39
CA GLU A 505 10.93 12.23 28.13
C GLU A 505 11.94 11.58 27.17
N ILE A 506 13.23 11.89 27.29
CA ILE A 506 14.30 11.26 26.46
C ILE A 506 15.17 10.41 27.35
N ILE A 507 15.21 9.10 27.11
CA ILE A 507 15.88 8.10 27.94
C ILE A 507 16.96 7.41 27.12
N PHE A 508 18.14 7.28 27.72
CA PHE A 508 19.23 6.43 27.23
C PHE A 508 19.39 5.24 28.17
N GLU A 509 19.26 4.04 27.66
CA GLU A 509 19.41 2.78 28.38
C GLU A 509 20.58 1.99 27.79
N ASP A 510 21.43 1.43 28.63
CA ASP A 510 22.59 0.60 28.23
C ASP A 510 22.17 -0.76 27.63
#